data_e201d483bfe72283b94e1bbac89ca6fe
#
_entry.id   e201d483bfe72283b94e1bbac89ca6fe
#
_cell.length_a   1.000
_cell.length_b   1.000
_cell.length_c   1.000
_cell.angle_alpha   90.00
_cell.angle_beta   90.00
_cell.angle_gamma   90.00
#
_symmetry.space_group_name_H-M   'P 1'
#
loop_
_entity.id
_entity.type
_entity.pdbx_description
1 polymer ?
#
loop_
_entity_poly.entity_id
_entity_poly.type
_entity_poly.pdbx_seq_one_letter_code
_entity_poly.pdbx_strand_id
1 'polypeptide(L)'
;TDEIVPVLYQKVPAACNRLTADIAVRAVENAGGRPYRILEVGAGYGSVTRHILPALAGKNVTYDFTDISRFFLTAAEKAFSEYNFVNYGLFDLDVDPELQGREAHSYDMILAVGVLHDVKDMRKSLTALKRMLAPSGILLIEDQSSFQLPLDLSQGLQQGYENANDADLRLENPIPSREEWTKVFTEQGLSAPVWFVKEDSLEGFLGLEVFVSSGPESVSRFTPEVLEPWTRERVPGYMVPSGWHLLESMPLSANGKTDRKALAAASGRGPSRPAVTVAPRTETEKTIAAIWKEVLSLDSVSVEESFFHCGGDSLSAFQLLKGLQKTFGRRFTLRDLMQQ
;
A
#
# COMPACT_ATOMS: atom_id res chain seq x y z
N THR A 1 -28.98 12.24 -27.54
CA THR A 1 -27.83 11.72 -26.74
C THR A 1 -27.15 12.84 -25.95
N ASP A 2 -26.91 14.01 -26.55
CA ASP A 2 -26.14 15.12 -25.93
C ASP A 2 -26.83 15.78 -24.73
N GLU A 3 -28.14 15.61 -24.54
CA GLU A 3 -28.87 16.12 -23.38
C GLU A 3 -29.04 15.07 -22.25
N ILE A 4 -29.07 13.79 -22.60
CA ILE A 4 -29.33 12.69 -21.66
C ILE A 4 -28.05 12.36 -20.84
N VAL A 5 -26.90 12.27 -21.50
CA VAL A 5 -25.62 11.94 -20.86
C VAL A 5 -25.30 12.86 -19.67
N PRO A 6 -25.37 14.21 -19.78
CA PRO A 6 -25.15 15.09 -18.64
C PRO A 6 -26.15 14.90 -17.48
N VAL A 7 -27.38 14.49 -17.78
CA VAL A 7 -28.39 14.23 -16.75
C VAL A 7 -28.02 12.98 -15.97
N LEU A 8 -27.76 11.88 -16.64
CA LEU A 8 -27.46 10.58 -16.02
C LEU A 8 -26.14 10.59 -15.24
N TYR A 9 -25.07 11.14 -15.81
CA TYR A 9 -23.74 11.07 -15.22
C TYR A 9 -23.35 12.27 -14.36
N GLN A 10 -24.10 13.35 -14.36
CA GLN A 10 -23.77 14.55 -13.60
C GLN A 10 -24.87 14.99 -12.63
N LYS A 11 -26.15 14.98 -13.07
CA LYS A 11 -27.23 15.51 -12.24
C LYS A 11 -27.78 14.48 -11.26
N VAL A 12 -28.00 13.25 -11.72
CA VAL A 12 -28.55 12.18 -10.88
C VAL A 12 -27.57 11.82 -9.76
N PRO A 13 -26.28 11.53 -10.02
CA PRO A 13 -25.33 11.20 -8.95
C PRO A 13 -24.68 12.44 -8.29
N ALA A 14 -25.19 13.66 -8.54
CA ALA A 14 -24.51 14.88 -8.12
C ALA A 14 -24.24 14.97 -6.61
N ALA A 15 -25.09 14.39 -5.77
CA ALA A 15 -24.88 14.36 -4.33
C ALA A 15 -23.79 13.35 -3.96
N CYS A 16 -23.82 12.15 -4.56
CA CYS A 16 -22.78 11.14 -4.38
C CYS A 16 -21.42 11.64 -4.89
N ASN A 17 -21.36 12.24 -6.08
CA ASN A 17 -20.14 12.83 -6.64
C ASN A 17 -19.49 13.87 -5.69
N ARG A 18 -20.30 14.72 -5.04
CA ARG A 18 -19.79 15.68 -4.03
C ARG A 18 -19.32 14.97 -2.77
N LEU A 19 -20.08 14.00 -2.29
CA LEU A 19 -19.71 13.22 -1.10
C LEU A 19 -18.39 12.46 -1.33
N THR A 20 -18.26 11.81 -2.48
CA THR A 20 -17.03 11.12 -2.89
C THR A 20 -15.85 12.09 -2.96
N ALA A 21 -16.04 13.28 -3.54
CA ALA A 21 -15.02 14.31 -3.57
C ALA A 21 -14.63 14.81 -2.18
N ASP A 22 -15.61 15.05 -1.30
CA ASP A 22 -15.34 15.48 0.08
C ASP A 22 -14.55 14.43 0.87
N ILE A 23 -14.86 13.15 0.70
CA ILE A 23 -14.12 12.05 1.33
C ILE A 23 -12.67 12.02 0.80
N ALA A 24 -12.49 12.10 -0.52
CA ALA A 24 -11.17 12.09 -1.14
C ALA A 24 -10.30 13.26 -0.67
N VAL A 25 -10.85 14.48 -0.63
CA VAL A 25 -10.13 15.68 -0.18
C VAL A 25 -9.73 15.55 1.30
N ARG A 26 -10.65 15.10 2.17
CA ARG A 26 -10.35 14.89 3.59
C ARG A 26 -9.27 13.82 3.82
N ALA A 27 -9.25 12.76 3.03
CA ALA A 27 -8.20 11.75 3.10
C ALA A 27 -6.82 12.34 2.77
N VAL A 28 -6.73 13.19 1.74
CA VAL A 28 -5.49 13.92 1.40
C VAL A 28 -5.09 14.91 2.51
N GLU A 29 -6.06 15.62 3.10
CA GLU A 29 -5.80 16.55 4.21
C GLU A 29 -5.26 15.86 5.45
N ASN A 30 -5.85 14.71 5.78
CA ASN A 30 -5.42 13.88 6.92
C ASN A 30 -4.02 13.26 6.72
N ALA A 31 -3.50 13.25 5.50
CA ALA A 31 -2.14 12.81 5.22
C ALA A 31 -1.04 13.76 5.73
N GLY A 32 -1.41 14.93 6.25
CA GLY A 32 -0.46 15.84 6.92
C GLY A 32 0.60 16.44 6.00
N GLY A 33 0.31 16.58 4.70
CA GLY A 33 1.21 17.18 3.70
C GLY A 33 2.27 16.23 3.13
N ARG A 34 2.28 14.94 3.53
CA ARG A 34 3.10 13.94 2.85
C ARG A 34 2.65 13.77 1.39
N PRO A 35 3.53 13.29 0.48
CA PRO A 35 3.10 12.94 -0.87
C PRO A 35 1.91 11.96 -0.82
N TYR A 36 0.89 12.21 -1.63
CA TYR A 36 -0.31 11.38 -1.68
C TYR A 36 -0.63 11.03 -3.14
N ARG A 37 -0.72 9.75 -3.45
CA ARG A 37 -0.97 9.27 -4.82
C ARG A 37 -2.39 8.73 -4.94
N ILE A 38 -3.13 9.29 -5.89
CA ILE A 38 -4.51 8.89 -6.23
C ILE A 38 -4.50 8.26 -7.61
N LEU A 39 -5.15 7.11 -7.75
CA LEU A 39 -5.49 6.50 -9.03
C LEU A 39 -7.00 6.55 -9.19
N GLU A 40 -7.51 7.19 -10.22
CA GLU A 40 -8.90 7.08 -10.63
C GLU A 40 -8.99 6.10 -11.80
N VAL A 41 -9.80 5.04 -11.65
CA VAL A 41 -10.02 4.01 -12.66
C VAL A 41 -11.39 4.16 -13.29
N GLY A 42 -11.47 4.04 -14.64
CA GLY A 42 -12.71 4.24 -15.38
C GLY A 42 -13.29 5.64 -15.20
N ALA A 43 -12.43 6.66 -15.24
CA ALA A 43 -12.78 8.04 -14.88
C ALA A 43 -13.82 8.70 -15.80
N GLY A 44 -14.01 8.17 -17.03
CA GLY A 44 -15.03 8.60 -17.97
C GLY A 44 -15.04 10.11 -18.22
N TYR A 45 -16.15 10.74 -18.02
CA TYR A 45 -16.33 12.20 -18.18
C TYR A 45 -15.76 13.03 -17.00
N GLY A 46 -15.09 12.42 -16.03
CA GLY A 46 -14.55 13.11 -14.86
C GLY A 46 -15.63 13.74 -13.98
N SER A 47 -16.73 13.04 -13.76
CA SER A 47 -17.89 13.55 -13.00
C SER A 47 -17.54 13.89 -11.56
N VAL A 48 -16.72 13.08 -10.90
CA VAL A 48 -16.19 13.33 -9.56
C VAL A 48 -14.90 14.14 -9.61
N THR A 49 -14.03 13.87 -10.59
CA THR A 49 -12.74 14.53 -10.78
C THR A 49 -12.85 16.05 -10.75
N ARG A 50 -13.85 16.62 -11.43
CA ARG A 50 -14.11 18.08 -11.47
C ARG A 50 -14.40 18.70 -10.10
N HIS A 51 -14.81 17.90 -9.12
CA HIS A 51 -15.05 18.35 -7.75
C HIS A 51 -13.81 18.17 -6.89
N ILE A 52 -12.97 17.18 -7.19
CA ILE A 52 -11.75 16.87 -6.44
C ILE A 52 -10.61 17.83 -6.79
N LEU A 53 -10.31 18.02 -8.08
CA LEU A 53 -9.10 18.71 -8.52
C LEU A 53 -8.96 20.14 -7.99
N PRO A 54 -10.02 20.99 -7.98
CA PRO A 54 -9.91 22.35 -7.43
C PRO A 54 -9.48 22.37 -5.96
N ALA A 55 -9.97 21.39 -5.17
CA ALA A 55 -9.68 21.31 -3.73
C ALA A 55 -8.29 20.72 -3.44
N LEU A 56 -7.69 20.03 -4.41
CA LEU A 56 -6.35 19.48 -4.32
C LEU A 56 -5.25 20.43 -4.83
N ALA A 57 -5.63 21.54 -5.47
CA ALA A 57 -4.68 22.52 -5.97
C ALA A 57 -3.76 23.04 -4.85
N GLY A 58 -2.45 22.98 -5.07
CA GLY A 58 -1.43 23.40 -4.09
C GLY A 58 -1.13 22.36 -3.00
N LYS A 59 -1.79 21.20 -2.99
CA LYS A 59 -1.45 20.09 -2.09
C LYS A 59 -0.35 19.21 -2.72
N ASN A 60 0.34 18.45 -1.89
CA ASN A 60 1.38 17.50 -2.33
C ASN A 60 0.73 16.18 -2.83
N VAL A 61 0.13 16.23 -4.01
CA VAL A 61 -0.64 15.12 -4.59
C VAL A 61 -0.19 14.84 -6.01
N THR A 62 -0.25 13.55 -6.39
CA THR A 62 -0.22 13.08 -7.78
C THR A 62 -1.53 12.39 -8.07
N TYR A 63 -2.19 12.75 -9.15
CA TYR A 63 -3.47 12.22 -9.56
C TYR A 63 -3.36 11.55 -10.92
N ASP A 64 -3.51 10.24 -10.96
CA ASP A 64 -3.50 9.46 -12.18
C ASP A 64 -4.96 9.24 -12.64
N PHE A 65 -5.41 10.04 -13.61
CA PHE A 65 -6.71 9.92 -14.26
C PHE A 65 -6.63 8.85 -15.34
N THR A 66 -7.38 7.75 -15.19
CA THR A 66 -7.27 6.63 -16.11
C THR A 66 -8.63 6.13 -16.61
N ASP A 67 -8.62 5.67 -17.87
CA ASP A 67 -9.77 5.07 -18.52
C ASP A 67 -9.30 4.08 -19.60
N ILE A 68 -10.17 3.16 -20.00
CA ILE A 68 -9.92 2.26 -21.13
C ILE A 68 -10.02 3.00 -22.48
N SER A 69 -10.76 4.12 -22.53
CA SER A 69 -11.06 4.88 -23.73
C SER A 69 -10.18 6.12 -23.88
N ARG A 70 -9.42 6.19 -24.97
CA ARG A 70 -8.66 7.39 -25.35
C ARG A 70 -9.55 8.64 -25.56
N PHE A 71 -10.81 8.43 -25.90
CA PHE A 71 -11.77 9.52 -26.08
C PHE A 71 -11.93 10.32 -24.77
N PHE A 72 -12.15 9.64 -23.66
CA PHE A 72 -12.29 10.28 -22.35
C PHE A 72 -11.00 10.93 -21.88
N LEU A 73 -9.85 10.30 -22.11
CA LEU A 73 -8.55 10.88 -21.76
C LEU A 73 -8.30 12.20 -22.48
N THR A 74 -8.53 12.23 -23.79
CA THR A 74 -8.35 13.47 -24.58
C THR A 74 -9.29 14.59 -24.14
N ALA A 75 -10.53 14.26 -23.80
CA ALA A 75 -11.48 15.23 -23.28
C ALA A 75 -11.07 15.76 -21.90
N ALA A 76 -10.57 14.89 -21.03
CA ALA A 76 -10.10 15.23 -19.68
C ALA A 76 -8.81 16.08 -19.72
N GLU A 77 -7.84 15.73 -20.55
CA GLU A 77 -6.61 16.54 -20.77
C GLU A 77 -6.93 18.00 -21.12
N LYS A 78 -7.94 18.20 -21.96
CA LYS A 78 -8.40 19.55 -22.30
C LYS A 78 -9.15 20.23 -21.15
N ALA A 79 -10.06 19.48 -20.49
CA ALA A 79 -10.93 20.03 -19.45
C ALA A 79 -10.18 20.39 -18.16
N PHE A 80 -9.12 19.66 -17.83
CA PHE A 80 -8.38 19.78 -16.59
C PHE A 80 -6.92 20.22 -16.79
N SER A 81 -6.64 20.86 -17.93
CA SER A 81 -5.27 21.30 -18.33
C SER A 81 -4.58 22.27 -17.36
N GLU A 82 -5.35 22.92 -16.49
CA GLU A 82 -4.81 23.83 -15.45
C GLU A 82 -4.17 23.09 -14.27
N TYR A 83 -4.45 21.79 -14.08
CA TYR A 83 -3.95 20.99 -12.96
C TYR A 83 -2.74 20.18 -13.36
N ASN A 84 -1.53 20.72 -13.12
CA ASN A 84 -0.25 20.13 -13.52
C ASN A 84 0.14 18.87 -12.73
N PHE A 85 -0.61 18.51 -11.68
CA PHE A 85 -0.41 17.32 -10.87
C PHE A 85 -1.22 16.12 -11.36
N VAL A 86 -1.98 16.26 -12.45
CA VAL A 86 -2.77 15.20 -13.08
C VAL A 86 -2.01 14.56 -14.22
N ASN A 87 -1.91 13.23 -14.17
CA ASN A 87 -1.41 12.41 -15.27
C ASN A 87 -2.58 11.70 -15.94
N TYR A 88 -2.50 11.47 -17.24
CA TYR A 88 -3.52 10.76 -18.01
C TYR A 88 -2.96 9.49 -18.61
N GLY A 89 -3.70 8.38 -18.51
CA GLY A 89 -3.21 7.11 -19.03
C GLY A 89 -4.29 6.08 -19.27
N LEU A 90 -4.05 5.20 -20.24
CA LEU A 90 -4.91 4.04 -20.44
C LEU A 90 -4.77 3.08 -19.26
N PHE A 91 -5.89 2.54 -18.81
CA PHE A 91 -5.93 1.48 -17.84
C PHE A 91 -7.19 0.62 -18.00
N ASP A 92 -7.00 -0.69 -18.11
CA ASP A 92 -8.03 -1.70 -18.23
C ASP A 92 -8.08 -2.53 -16.95
N LEU A 93 -9.21 -2.52 -16.24
CA LEU A 93 -9.43 -3.28 -15.00
C LEU A 93 -9.43 -4.80 -15.20
N ASP A 94 -9.66 -5.27 -16.43
CA ASP A 94 -9.66 -6.69 -16.78
C ASP A 94 -8.26 -7.23 -17.11
N VAL A 95 -7.23 -6.35 -17.16
CA VAL A 95 -5.84 -6.68 -17.49
C VAL A 95 -4.96 -6.47 -16.26
N ASP A 96 -3.98 -7.37 -16.05
CA ASP A 96 -3.06 -7.26 -14.91
C ASP A 96 -2.36 -5.90 -14.87
N PRO A 97 -2.39 -5.18 -13.74
CA PRO A 97 -1.79 -3.85 -13.60
C PRO A 97 -0.30 -3.79 -13.92
N GLU A 98 0.47 -4.83 -13.62
CA GLU A 98 1.91 -4.86 -13.89
C GLU A 98 2.22 -4.87 -15.39
N LEU A 99 1.35 -5.53 -16.19
CA LEU A 99 1.46 -5.51 -17.65
C LEU A 99 1.14 -4.14 -18.25
N GLN A 100 0.49 -3.27 -17.48
CA GLN A 100 0.15 -1.90 -17.83
C GLN A 100 1.10 -0.87 -17.20
N GLY A 101 2.22 -1.32 -16.63
CA GLY A 101 3.24 -0.47 -16.04
C GLY A 101 2.85 0.14 -14.69
N ARG A 102 1.87 -0.46 -13.99
CA ARG A 102 1.46 -0.02 -12.65
C ARG A 102 2.22 -0.80 -11.58
N GLU A 103 2.79 -0.08 -10.64
CA GLU A 103 3.57 -0.64 -9.54
C GLU A 103 2.66 -1.10 -8.40
N ALA A 104 3.00 -2.23 -7.78
CA ALA A 104 2.34 -2.68 -6.56
C ALA A 104 2.59 -1.69 -5.41
N HIS A 105 1.61 -1.59 -4.50
CA HIS A 105 1.70 -0.79 -3.27
C HIS A 105 2.07 0.70 -3.47
N SER A 106 1.61 1.29 -4.58
CA SER A 106 2.01 2.64 -5.00
C SER A 106 0.95 3.71 -4.80
N TYR A 107 -0.30 3.36 -4.53
CA TYR A 107 -1.39 4.33 -4.40
C TYR A 107 -1.97 4.38 -2.99
N ASP A 108 -2.05 5.59 -2.44
CA ASP A 108 -2.71 5.85 -1.15
C ASP A 108 -4.23 5.77 -1.25
N MET A 109 -4.77 6.11 -2.42
CA MET A 109 -6.19 5.99 -2.74
C MET A 109 -6.37 5.48 -4.16
N ILE A 110 -7.30 4.55 -4.33
CA ILE A 110 -7.85 4.20 -5.64
C ILE A 110 -9.32 4.58 -5.62
N LEU A 111 -9.72 5.41 -6.60
CA LEU A 111 -11.06 5.89 -6.80
C LEU A 111 -11.70 5.14 -7.98
N ALA A 112 -12.87 4.57 -7.77
CA ALA A 112 -13.66 3.88 -8.79
C ALA A 112 -15.10 4.41 -8.75
N VAL A 113 -15.53 5.03 -9.85
CA VAL A 113 -16.84 5.69 -9.93
C VAL A 113 -17.63 5.11 -11.09
N GLY A 114 -18.67 4.33 -10.77
CA GLY A 114 -19.56 3.71 -11.75
C GLY A 114 -18.84 2.79 -12.73
N VAL A 115 -17.88 1.99 -12.27
CA VAL A 115 -17.04 1.17 -13.15
C VAL A 115 -16.87 -0.27 -12.68
N LEU A 116 -16.98 -0.55 -11.39
CA LEU A 116 -16.71 -1.89 -10.88
C LEU A 116 -17.82 -2.89 -11.23
N HIS A 117 -19.05 -2.43 -11.42
CA HIS A 117 -20.13 -3.28 -11.89
C HIS A 117 -19.96 -3.71 -13.36
N ASP A 118 -19.15 -3.00 -14.16
CA ASP A 118 -18.92 -3.28 -15.58
C ASP A 118 -17.72 -4.24 -15.84
N VAL A 119 -16.92 -4.57 -14.82
CA VAL A 119 -15.78 -5.47 -15.00
C VAL A 119 -16.21 -6.91 -15.25
N LYS A 120 -15.41 -7.67 -16.00
CA LYS A 120 -15.71 -9.08 -16.33
C LYS A 120 -15.70 -9.98 -15.11
N ASP A 121 -14.75 -9.78 -14.20
CA ASP A 121 -14.54 -10.59 -12.98
C ASP A 121 -14.19 -9.67 -11.82
N MET A 122 -15.17 -9.38 -10.98
CA MET A 122 -15.03 -8.45 -9.86
C MET A 122 -13.98 -8.90 -8.85
N ARG A 123 -13.85 -10.21 -8.61
CA ARG A 123 -12.85 -10.74 -7.67
C ARG A 123 -11.44 -10.49 -8.18
N LYS A 124 -11.20 -10.70 -9.49
CA LYS A 124 -9.89 -10.44 -10.09
C LYS A 124 -9.55 -8.96 -10.09
N SER A 125 -10.51 -8.10 -10.47
CA SER A 125 -10.31 -6.66 -10.47
C SER A 125 -10.04 -6.12 -9.07
N LEU A 126 -10.80 -6.55 -8.05
CA LEU A 126 -10.55 -6.17 -6.65
C LEU A 126 -9.19 -6.68 -6.14
N THR A 127 -8.79 -7.89 -6.52
CA THR A 127 -7.45 -8.41 -6.19
C THR A 127 -6.35 -7.54 -6.80
N ALA A 128 -6.53 -7.14 -8.07
CA ALA A 128 -5.60 -6.27 -8.78
C ALA A 128 -5.51 -4.88 -8.14
N LEU A 129 -6.66 -4.26 -7.84
CA LEU A 129 -6.73 -2.97 -7.14
C LEU A 129 -6.07 -3.04 -5.76
N LYS A 130 -6.37 -4.09 -4.97
CA LYS A 130 -5.72 -4.30 -3.66
C LYS A 130 -4.20 -4.38 -3.74
N ARG A 131 -3.65 -5.04 -4.78
CA ARG A 131 -2.19 -5.11 -4.98
C ARG A 131 -1.56 -3.74 -5.23
N MET A 132 -2.27 -2.83 -5.87
CA MET A 132 -1.79 -1.47 -6.13
C MET A 132 -1.91 -0.53 -4.92
N LEU A 133 -2.76 -0.85 -3.94
CA LEU A 133 -2.88 -0.03 -2.72
C LEU A 133 -1.61 -0.04 -1.90
N ALA A 134 -1.16 1.13 -1.51
CA ALA A 134 -0.13 1.31 -0.50
C ALA A 134 -0.59 0.73 0.85
N PRO A 135 0.32 0.43 1.78
CA PRO A 135 -0.06 0.11 3.16
C PRO A 135 -0.96 1.21 3.74
N SER A 136 -2.10 0.82 4.31
CA SER A 136 -3.17 1.72 4.77
C SER A 136 -3.84 2.54 3.66
N GLY A 137 -3.63 2.18 2.41
CA GLY A 137 -4.35 2.76 1.27
C GLY A 137 -5.82 2.36 1.26
N ILE A 138 -6.65 3.20 0.66
CA ILE A 138 -8.10 3.01 0.61
C ILE A 138 -8.62 2.86 -0.82
N LEU A 139 -9.66 2.05 -0.97
CA LEU A 139 -10.54 2.04 -2.13
C LEU A 139 -11.74 2.93 -1.79
N LEU A 140 -11.93 4.02 -2.53
CA LEU A 140 -13.11 4.87 -2.46
C LEU A 140 -13.96 4.60 -3.69
N ILE A 141 -15.18 4.15 -3.46
CA ILE A 141 -16.04 3.65 -4.52
C ILE A 141 -17.37 4.41 -4.48
N GLU A 142 -17.79 4.84 -5.66
CA GLU A 142 -19.14 5.30 -5.94
C GLU A 142 -19.73 4.36 -6.98
N ASP A 143 -20.73 3.57 -6.61
CA ASP A 143 -21.33 2.57 -7.50
C ASP A 143 -22.80 2.31 -7.12
N GLN A 144 -23.42 1.34 -7.75
CA GLN A 144 -24.79 0.94 -7.47
C GLN A 144 -24.83 -0.27 -6.54
N SER A 145 -25.93 -0.38 -5.76
CA SER A 145 -26.21 -1.55 -4.90
C SER A 145 -27.58 -2.17 -5.14
N SER A 146 -28.35 -1.65 -6.10
CA SER A 146 -29.63 -2.21 -6.47
C SER A 146 -29.97 -1.91 -7.94
N PHE A 147 -30.67 -2.85 -8.54
CA PHE A 147 -31.20 -2.70 -9.88
C PHE A 147 -32.29 -1.62 -9.92
N GLN A 148 -32.13 -0.65 -10.81
CA GLN A 148 -33.09 0.43 -11.03
C GLN A 148 -33.50 0.47 -12.51
N LEU A 149 -34.68 -0.04 -12.82
CA LEU A 149 -35.16 -0.21 -14.21
C LEU A 149 -34.91 1.00 -15.14
N PRO A 150 -35.10 2.27 -14.74
CA PRO A 150 -34.81 3.41 -15.60
C PRO A 150 -33.32 3.62 -15.89
N LEU A 151 -32.44 3.34 -14.93
CA LEU A 151 -31.00 3.45 -15.09
C LEU A 151 -30.47 2.27 -15.90
N ASP A 152 -30.95 1.08 -15.61
CA ASP A 152 -30.50 -0.16 -16.26
C ASP A 152 -30.95 -0.26 -17.71
N LEU A 153 -32.11 0.27 -18.08
CA LEU A 153 -32.52 0.38 -19.48
C LEU A 153 -31.59 1.30 -20.29
N SER A 154 -30.97 2.28 -19.65
CA SER A 154 -30.01 3.18 -20.31
C SER A 154 -28.59 2.63 -20.32
N GLN A 155 -28.17 1.98 -19.23
CA GLN A 155 -26.82 1.39 -19.07
C GLN A 155 -26.73 0.00 -19.70
N GLY A 156 -27.76 -0.82 -19.59
CA GLY A 156 -27.81 -2.17 -20.19
C GLY A 156 -27.76 -2.19 -21.72
N LEU A 157 -27.86 -1.03 -22.36
CA LEU A 157 -27.62 -0.84 -23.80
C LEU A 157 -26.14 -0.53 -24.10
N GLN A 158 -25.31 -0.34 -23.09
CA GLN A 158 -23.85 -0.12 -23.27
C GLN A 158 -23.15 -1.45 -23.47
N GLN A 159 -22.15 -1.47 -24.36
CA GLN A 159 -21.31 -2.64 -24.58
C GLN A 159 -20.47 -2.90 -23.31
N GLY A 160 -20.56 -4.12 -22.77
CA GLY A 160 -19.78 -4.52 -21.60
C GLY A 160 -20.60 -5.27 -20.54
N TYR A 161 -21.85 -4.90 -20.39
CA TYR A 161 -22.77 -5.45 -19.40
C TYR A 161 -23.01 -6.98 -19.54
N GLU A 162 -22.83 -7.51 -20.75
CA GLU A 162 -23.02 -8.95 -21.06
C GLU A 162 -21.77 -9.82 -20.77
N ASN A 163 -20.64 -9.22 -20.41
CA ASN A 163 -19.35 -9.90 -20.35
C ASN A 163 -18.95 -10.42 -18.95
N ALA A 164 -19.86 -10.38 -17.98
CA ALA A 164 -19.58 -10.87 -16.62
C ALA A 164 -19.29 -12.37 -16.61
N ASN A 165 -18.11 -12.75 -16.04
CA ASN A 165 -17.65 -14.13 -15.91
C ASN A 165 -17.82 -14.67 -14.50
N ASP A 166 -18.33 -13.86 -13.56
CA ASP A 166 -18.54 -14.17 -12.14
C ASP A 166 -20.04 -14.38 -11.84
N ALA A 167 -20.69 -15.18 -12.67
CA ALA A 167 -22.12 -15.48 -12.59
C ALA A 167 -22.60 -16.02 -11.23
N ASP A 168 -21.72 -16.58 -10.42
CA ASP A 168 -22.02 -16.99 -9.04
C ASP A 168 -22.19 -15.80 -8.08
N LEU A 169 -21.63 -14.66 -8.39
CA LEU A 169 -21.79 -13.40 -7.64
C LEU A 169 -22.94 -12.56 -8.19
N ARG A 170 -23.15 -12.56 -9.51
CA ARG A 170 -24.09 -11.71 -10.24
C ARG A 170 -25.13 -12.53 -11.01
N LEU A 171 -25.69 -13.58 -10.38
CA LEU A 171 -26.52 -14.60 -11.04
C LEU A 171 -27.87 -14.05 -11.51
N GLU A 172 -28.51 -13.21 -10.71
CA GLU A 172 -29.85 -12.69 -10.98
C GLU A 172 -29.86 -11.22 -11.34
N ASN A 173 -28.79 -10.53 -10.94
CA ASN A 173 -28.65 -9.09 -11.12
C ASN A 173 -27.18 -8.71 -11.39
N PRO A 174 -26.90 -7.98 -12.46
CA PRO A 174 -25.55 -7.52 -12.76
C PRO A 174 -25.00 -6.52 -11.72
N ILE A 175 -25.88 -5.87 -10.95
CA ILE A 175 -25.54 -4.94 -9.88
C ILE A 175 -25.57 -5.69 -8.55
N PRO A 176 -24.44 -5.84 -7.83
CA PRO A 176 -24.41 -6.49 -6.53
C PRO A 176 -25.15 -5.69 -5.46
N SER A 177 -25.86 -6.35 -4.58
CA SER A 177 -26.41 -5.79 -3.34
C SER A 177 -25.30 -5.38 -2.37
N ARG A 178 -25.61 -4.59 -1.32
CA ARG A 178 -24.64 -4.27 -0.25
C ARG A 178 -24.04 -5.50 0.41
N GLU A 179 -24.83 -6.57 0.58
CA GLU A 179 -24.36 -7.85 1.13
C GLU A 179 -23.35 -8.52 0.20
N GLU A 180 -23.64 -8.54 -1.11
CA GLU A 180 -22.75 -9.14 -2.10
C GLU A 180 -21.48 -8.31 -2.26
N TRP A 181 -21.57 -6.98 -2.28
CA TRP A 181 -20.40 -6.09 -2.20
C TRP A 181 -19.56 -6.41 -0.96
N THR A 182 -20.18 -6.46 0.22
CA THR A 182 -19.47 -6.77 1.48
C THR A 182 -18.80 -8.12 1.43
N LYS A 183 -19.49 -9.13 0.90
CA LYS A 183 -18.97 -10.49 0.74
C LYS A 183 -17.75 -10.51 -0.17
N VAL A 184 -17.84 -9.96 -1.37
CA VAL A 184 -16.73 -10.01 -2.33
C VAL A 184 -15.50 -9.25 -1.83
N PHE A 185 -15.67 -8.11 -1.17
CA PHE A 185 -14.56 -7.36 -0.57
C PHE A 185 -13.83 -8.16 0.50
N THR A 186 -14.57 -8.75 1.43
CA THR A 186 -14.01 -9.56 2.52
C THR A 186 -13.36 -10.86 2.01
N GLU A 187 -13.94 -11.51 1.01
CA GLU A 187 -13.35 -12.68 0.33
C GLU A 187 -11.99 -12.34 -0.30
N GLN A 188 -11.82 -11.13 -0.83
CA GLN A 188 -10.55 -10.66 -1.38
C GLN A 188 -9.58 -10.14 -0.30
N GLY A 189 -9.94 -10.23 0.97
CA GLY A 189 -9.12 -9.77 2.10
C GLY A 189 -8.98 -8.26 2.17
N LEU A 190 -9.99 -7.54 1.72
CA LEU A 190 -10.22 -6.13 1.98
C LEU A 190 -11.07 -5.97 3.25
N SER A 191 -11.09 -4.79 3.88
CA SER A 191 -12.01 -4.54 4.98
C SER A 191 -13.45 -4.57 4.50
N ALA A 192 -14.38 -4.89 5.39
CA ALA A 192 -15.79 -4.68 5.10
C ALA A 192 -16.03 -3.21 4.71
N PRO A 193 -16.83 -2.95 3.66
CA PRO A 193 -17.13 -1.58 3.23
C PRO A 193 -17.79 -0.75 4.33
N VAL A 194 -17.36 0.50 4.47
CA VAL A 194 -18.02 1.52 5.26
C VAL A 194 -18.89 2.35 4.34
N TRP A 195 -20.20 2.27 4.50
CA TRP A 195 -21.21 2.90 3.66
C TRP A 195 -21.51 4.33 4.14
N PHE A 196 -21.56 5.29 3.23
CA PHE A 196 -21.81 6.70 3.54
C PHE A 196 -23.20 7.17 3.11
N VAL A 197 -23.86 6.47 2.17
CA VAL A 197 -25.23 6.77 1.75
C VAL A 197 -26.20 6.04 2.68
N LYS A 198 -27.19 6.79 3.19
CA LYS A 198 -28.26 6.20 4.00
C LYS A 198 -29.30 5.54 3.12
N GLU A 199 -29.77 4.36 3.49
CA GLU A 199 -30.78 3.59 2.72
C GLU A 199 -32.11 4.34 2.59
N ASP A 200 -32.47 5.17 3.57
CA ASP A 200 -33.70 5.99 3.59
C ASP A 200 -33.53 7.34 2.88
N SER A 201 -32.37 7.63 2.30
CA SER A 201 -32.14 8.83 1.48
C SER A 201 -32.64 8.62 0.03
N LEU A 202 -32.75 9.71 -0.73
CA LEU A 202 -33.09 9.64 -2.16
C LEU A 202 -32.05 8.84 -2.94
N GLU A 203 -30.78 9.05 -2.65
CA GLU A 203 -29.66 8.36 -3.29
C GLU A 203 -29.71 6.86 -2.99
N GLY A 204 -29.93 6.46 -1.72
CA GLY A 204 -30.08 5.08 -1.31
C GLY A 204 -31.32 4.42 -1.96
N PHE A 205 -32.44 5.13 -2.06
CA PHE A 205 -33.62 4.66 -2.79
C PHE A 205 -33.33 4.44 -4.27
N LEU A 206 -32.45 5.25 -4.86
CA LEU A 206 -32.00 5.08 -6.25
C LEU A 206 -30.87 4.04 -6.39
N GLY A 207 -30.48 3.39 -5.30
CA GLY A 207 -29.41 2.41 -5.29
C GLY A 207 -28.00 2.98 -5.50
N LEU A 208 -27.85 4.31 -5.40
CA LEU A 208 -26.57 4.98 -5.51
C LEU A 208 -25.81 4.90 -4.19
N GLU A 209 -24.57 4.46 -4.23
CA GLU A 209 -23.77 4.22 -3.04
C GLU A 209 -22.41 4.91 -3.12
N VAL A 210 -21.95 5.34 -1.95
CA VAL A 210 -20.56 5.76 -1.74
C VAL A 210 -20.02 4.98 -0.56
N PHE A 211 -18.92 4.27 -0.74
CA PHE A 211 -18.33 3.47 0.32
C PHE A 211 -16.80 3.39 0.22
N VAL A 212 -16.19 3.12 1.35
CA VAL A 212 -14.74 2.99 1.49
C VAL A 212 -14.40 1.61 2.03
N SER A 213 -13.41 1.00 1.43
CA SER A 213 -12.75 -0.18 1.97
C SER A 213 -11.24 0.05 2.01
N SER A 214 -10.55 -0.56 2.93
CA SER A 214 -9.10 -0.52 3.03
C SER A 214 -8.50 -1.86 2.70
N GLY A 215 -7.27 -1.85 2.23
CA GLY A 215 -6.44 -3.05 2.25
C GLY A 215 -6.37 -3.60 3.67
N PRO A 216 -5.98 -4.87 3.88
CA PRO A 216 -5.78 -5.39 5.21
C PRO A 216 -4.91 -4.37 5.94
N GLU A 217 -5.34 -3.98 7.15
CA GLU A 217 -4.45 -3.19 8.01
C GLU A 217 -3.09 -3.83 7.91
N SER A 218 -2.10 -3.07 7.52
CA SER A 218 -0.74 -3.52 7.61
C SER A 218 -0.41 -3.60 9.11
N VAL A 219 -0.92 -4.63 9.77
CA VAL A 219 -0.33 -5.12 10.99
C VAL A 219 1.11 -5.39 10.58
N SER A 220 1.90 -4.38 10.79
CA SER A 220 3.31 -4.26 10.50
C SER A 220 3.89 -5.46 9.72
N ARG A 221 3.62 -5.51 8.38
CA ARG A 221 4.29 -6.48 7.50
C ARG A 221 5.80 -6.27 7.47
N PHE A 222 6.26 -5.23 8.11
CA PHE A 222 7.66 -4.87 8.29
C PHE A 222 8.17 -5.27 9.67
N THR A 223 7.86 -6.50 10.09
CA THR A 223 8.53 -7.06 11.26
C THR A 223 9.92 -7.60 10.86
N PRO A 224 10.89 -7.65 11.77
CA PRO A 224 12.19 -8.26 11.50
C PRO A 224 12.07 -9.68 10.93
N GLU A 225 11.07 -10.45 11.38
CA GLU A 225 10.82 -11.83 10.96
C GLU A 225 10.42 -11.94 9.48
N VAL A 226 9.82 -10.90 8.92
CA VAL A 226 9.44 -10.82 7.50
C VAL A 226 10.55 -10.17 6.66
N LEU A 227 11.14 -9.09 7.16
CA LEU A 227 12.14 -8.32 6.42
C LEU A 227 13.49 -9.04 6.30
N GLU A 228 13.91 -9.78 7.30
CA GLU A 228 15.19 -10.47 7.29
C GLU A 228 15.27 -11.57 6.22
N PRO A 229 14.33 -12.54 6.13
CA PRO A 229 14.32 -13.54 5.05
C PRO A 229 14.21 -12.89 3.67
N TRP A 230 13.33 -11.91 3.50
CA TRP A 230 13.15 -11.19 2.24
C TRP A 230 14.44 -10.50 1.77
N THR A 231 15.18 -9.90 2.70
CA THR A 231 16.44 -9.22 2.40
C THR A 231 17.55 -10.24 2.10
N ARG A 232 17.61 -11.36 2.83
CA ARG A 232 18.60 -12.43 2.60
C ARG A 232 18.53 -13.05 1.21
N GLU A 233 17.36 -13.10 0.61
CA GLU A 233 17.19 -13.61 -0.76
C GLU A 233 17.70 -12.63 -1.84
N ARG A 234 17.85 -11.32 -1.51
CA ARG A 234 18.10 -10.25 -2.49
C ARG A 234 19.44 -9.57 -2.35
N VAL A 235 20.10 -9.71 -1.22
CA VAL A 235 21.42 -9.11 -1.01
C VAL A 235 22.40 -10.13 -0.40
N PRO A 236 23.71 -9.98 -0.62
CA PRO A 236 24.73 -10.80 0.04
C PRO A 236 24.58 -10.73 1.56
N GLY A 237 24.90 -11.81 2.29
CA GLY A 237 24.69 -11.95 3.72
C GLY A 237 25.29 -10.81 4.58
N TYR A 238 26.43 -10.25 4.15
CA TYR A 238 27.07 -9.11 4.83
C TYR A 238 26.35 -7.77 4.66
N MET A 239 25.36 -7.68 3.75
CA MET A 239 24.51 -6.50 3.53
C MET A 239 23.16 -6.62 4.24
N VAL A 240 22.83 -7.76 4.82
CA VAL A 240 21.59 -7.93 5.57
C VAL A 240 21.70 -7.12 6.86
N PRO A 241 20.74 -6.20 7.15
CA PRO A 241 20.76 -5.44 8.39
C PRO A 241 20.70 -6.37 9.61
N SER A 242 21.51 -6.08 10.63
CA SER A 242 21.52 -6.80 11.91
C SER A 242 20.39 -6.36 12.86
N GLY A 243 19.70 -5.27 12.55
CA GLY A 243 18.60 -4.76 13.35
C GLY A 243 17.63 -3.95 12.50
N TRP A 244 16.35 -4.00 12.87
CA TRP A 244 15.25 -3.33 12.20
C TRP A 244 14.48 -2.51 13.22
N HIS A 245 14.19 -1.25 12.91
CA HIS A 245 13.41 -0.37 13.75
C HIS A 245 12.26 0.22 12.95
N LEU A 246 11.04 -0.08 13.33
CA LEU A 246 9.85 0.52 12.76
C LEU A 246 9.60 1.86 13.46
N LEU A 247 9.43 2.90 12.65
CA LEU A 247 9.10 4.24 13.13
C LEU A 247 7.76 4.66 12.52
N GLU A 248 6.93 5.32 13.30
CA GLU A 248 5.67 5.91 12.81
C GLU A 248 5.93 7.03 11.80
N SER A 249 7.01 7.77 11.99
CA SER A 249 7.47 8.80 11.05
C SER A 249 8.98 8.95 11.08
N MET A 250 9.57 9.33 9.94
CA MET A 250 11.00 9.59 9.83
C MET A 250 11.34 10.92 10.52
N PRO A 251 12.25 10.94 11.52
CA PRO A 251 12.67 12.20 12.14
C PRO A 251 13.45 13.04 11.11
N LEU A 252 13.02 14.28 10.94
CA LEU A 252 13.62 15.23 10.01
C LEU A 252 14.29 16.37 10.76
N SER A 253 15.44 16.82 10.27
CA SER A 253 16.09 18.04 10.73
C SER A 253 15.31 19.28 10.30
N ALA A 254 15.63 20.45 10.84
CA ALA A 254 15.01 21.73 10.48
C ALA A 254 15.05 22.05 8.96
N ASN A 255 15.96 21.42 8.22
CA ASN A 255 16.12 21.59 6.77
C ASN A 255 15.41 20.47 5.96
N GLY A 256 14.53 19.69 6.57
CA GLY A 256 13.77 18.61 5.92
C GLY A 256 14.59 17.36 5.55
N LYS A 257 15.84 17.25 6.02
CA LYS A 257 16.66 16.05 5.82
C LYS A 257 16.53 15.11 6.99
N THR A 258 16.72 13.80 6.74
CA THR A 258 16.72 12.78 7.80
C THR A 258 17.67 13.15 8.93
N ASP A 259 17.14 13.23 10.16
CA ASP A 259 17.91 13.48 11.38
C ASP A 259 18.52 12.17 11.89
N ARG A 260 19.76 11.90 11.48
CA ARG A 260 20.51 10.69 11.90
C ARG A 260 20.80 10.65 13.40
N LYS A 261 20.87 11.80 14.10
CA LYS A 261 21.08 11.82 15.55
C LYS A 261 19.82 11.40 16.29
N ALA A 262 18.66 11.93 15.86
CA ALA A 262 17.37 11.51 16.39
C ALA A 262 17.10 10.03 16.11
N LEU A 263 17.44 9.52 14.90
CA LEU A 263 17.37 8.10 14.59
C LEU A 263 18.23 7.24 15.52
N ALA A 264 19.49 7.63 15.74
CA ALA A 264 20.37 6.89 16.63
C ALA A 264 19.87 6.92 18.09
N ALA A 265 19.23 7.99 18.53
CA ALA A 265 18.60 8.08 19.83
C ALA A 265 17.31 7.24 19.94
N ALA A 266 16.49 7.23 18.87
CA ALA A 266 15.28 6.43 18.80
C ALA A 266 15.56 4.92 18.67
N SER A 267 16.67 4.56 18.04
CA SER A 267 17.14 3.17 17.93
C SER A 267 17.82 2.66 19.22
N GLY A 268 17.60 3.34 20.36
CA GLY A 268 18.12 2.94 21.64
C GLY A 268 17.96 1.45 21.87
N ARG A 269 19.07 0.73 21.89
CA ARG A 269 19.31 -0.72 22.04
C ARG A 269 18.07 -1.52 21.66
N GLY A 270 18.06 -2.02 20.41
CA GLY A 270 16.95 -2.81 19.89
C GLY A 270 16.44 -3.86 20.86
N PRO A 271 15.21 -4.35 20.68
CA PRO A 271 14.68 -5.42 21.49
C PRO A 271 15.72 -6.53 21.46
N SER A 272 16.36 -6.77 22.60
CA SER A 272 17.10 -7.99 22.80
C SER A 272 16.13 -9.11 22.51
N ARG A 273 16.30 -9.75 21.34
CA ARG A 273 15.69 -11.04 21.06
C ARG A 273 15.92 -11.84 22.36
N PRO A 274 14.93 -12.52 22.95
CA PRO A 274 15.19 -13.50 23.95
C PRO A 274 15.93 -14.65 23.24
N ALA A 275 17.21 -14.46 23.00
CA ALA A 275 18.07 -15.51 22.54
C ALA A 275 18.12 -16.52 23.69
N VAL A 276 17.86 -17.77 23.39
CA VAL A 276 18.23 -18.88 24.27
C VAL A 276 19.76 -18.76 24.39
N THR A 277 20.20 -18.05 25.41
CA THR A 277 21.64 -17.79 25.60
C THR A 277 22.28 -19.08 26.06
N VAL A 278 22.91 -19.80 25.16
CA VAL A 278 23.72 -20.96 25.50
C VAL A 278 25.04 -20.44 26.03
N ALA A 279 25.25 -20.58 27.35
CA ALA A 279 26.44 -20.10 28.03
C ALA A 279 27.69 -20.87 27.57
N PRO A 280 28.88 -20.21 27.53
CA PRO A 280 30.13 -20.86 27.22
C PRO A 280 30.43 -22.02 28.20
N ARG A 281 30.74 -23.20 27.67
CA ARG A 281 30.92 -24.47 28.42
C ARG A 281 32.40 -24.77 28.70
N THR A 282 33.25 -24.56 27.69
CA THR A 282 34.68 -24.81 27.76
C THR A 282 35.46 -23.56 28.14
N GLU A 283 36.67 -23.70 28.65
CA GLU A 283 37.56 -22.57 28.95
C GLU A 283 37.91 -21.77 27.69
N THR A 284 38.01 -22.44 26.54
CA THR A 284 38.22 -21.78 25.24
C THR A 284 37.03 -20.92 24.87
N GLU A 285 35.79 -21.45 24.98
CA GLU A 285 34.58 -20.70 24.72
C GLU A 285 34.43 -19.50 25.66
N LYS A 286 34.72 -19.67 26.94
CA LYS A 286 34.71 -18.58 27.94
C LYS A 286 35.69 -17.47 27.57
N THR A 287 36.89 -17.85 27.14
CA THR A 287 37.92 -16.90 26.74
C THR A 287 37.51 -16.12 25.47
N ILE A 288 36.98 -16.81 24.46
CA ILE A 288 36.48 -16.17 23.23
C ILE A 288 35.32 -15.25 23.56
N ALA A 289 34.34 -15.71 24.36
CA ALA A 289 33.21 -14.92 24.76
C ALA A 289 33.59 -13.65 25.54
N ALA A 290 34.64 -13.73 26.38
CA ALA A 290 35.17 -12.56 27.10
C ALA A 290 35.71 -11.49 26.13
N ILE A 291 36.49 -11.92 25.11
CA ILE A 291 37.00 -11.02 24.08
C ILE A 291 35.86 -10.41 23.24
N TRP A 292 34.81 -11.20 22.88
CA TRP A 292 33.64 -10.69 22.16
C TRP A 292 32.88 -9.64 22.98
N LYS A 293 32.67 -9.89 24.29
CA LYS A 293 32.03 -8.93 25.20
C LYS A 293 32.76 -7.60 25.23
N GLU A 294 34.08 -7.66 25.31
CA GLU A 294 34.93 -6.46 25.33
C GLU A 294 34.83 -5.69 24.00
N VAL A 295 34.99 -6.40 22.87
CA VAL A 295 35.00 -5.78 21.52
C VAL A 295 33.64 -5.20 21.13
N LEU A 296 32.55 -5.89 21.46
CA LEU A 296 31.18 -5.50 21.08
C LEU A 296 30.42 -4.75 22.19
N SER A 297 31.07 -4.56 23.38
CA SER A 297 30.44 -3.94 24.56
C SER A 297 29.12 -4.63 24.96
N LEU A 298 29.12 -5.97 25.00
CA LEU A 298 27.95 -6.79 25.33
C LEU A 298 28.01 -7.31 26.77
N ASP A 299 26.83 -7.43 27.39
CA ASP A 299 26.73 -8.00 28.74
C ASP A 299 26.81 -9.54 28.71
N SER A 300 26.34 -10.18 27.65
CA SER A 300 26.35 -11.64 27.44
C SER A 300 26.57 -11.99 25.96
N VAL A 301 27.13 -13.17 25.71
CA VAL A 301 27.35 -13.76 24.40
C VAL A 301 26.93 -15.22 24.45
N SER A 302 26.15 -15.67 23.45
CA SER A 302 25.78 -17.07 23.25
C SER A 302 26.78 -17.77 22.34
N VAL A 303 27.13 -19.03 22.66
CA VAL A 303 28.08 -19.81 21.82
C VAL A 303 27.46 -20.25 20.47
N GLU A 304 26.15 -20.11 20.32
CA GLU A 304 25.43 -20.45 19.08
C GLU A 304 25.14 -19.21 18.22
N GLU A 305 25.56 -18.02 18.65
CA GLU A 305 25.38 -16.79 17.89
C GLU A 305 26.61 -16.47 17.04
N SER A 306 26.35 -15.89 15.85
CA SER A 306 27.42 -15.39 14.97
C SER A 306 27.89 -14.01 15.46
N PHE A 307 29.20 -13.73 15.35
CA PHE A 307 29.79 -12.44 15.65
C PHE A 307 29.10 -11.27 14.99
N PHE A 308 28.75 -11.44 13.72
CA PHE A 308 28.07 -10.41 12.93
C PHE A 308 26.61 -10.22 13.35
N HIS A 309 25.94 -11.29 13.82
CA HIS A 309 24.58 -11.18 14.38
C HIS A 309 24.56 -10.47 15.73
N CYS A 310 25.65 -10.55 16.48
CA CYS A 310 25.81 -9.80 17.74
C CYS A 310 26.14 -8.31 17.53
N GLY A 311 26.13 -7.82 16.28
CA GLY A 311 26.43 -6.43 15.95
C GLY A 311 27.90 -6.16 15.58
N GLY A 312 28.67 -7.21 15.34
CA GLY A 312 30.03 -7.10 14.84
C GLY A 312 30.07 -6.55 13.39
N ASP A 313 30.97 -5.62 13.14
CA ASP A 313 31.30 -5.09 11.84
C ASP A 313 32.75 -5.43 11.43
N SER A 314 33.19 -4.96 10.27
CA SER A 314 34.53 -5.23 9.77
C SER A 314 35.63 -4.66 10.68
N LEU A 315 35.39 -3.56 11.39
CA LEU A 315 36.35 -2.93 12.28
C LEU A 315 36.45 -3.71 13.60
N SER A 316 35.33 -4.05 14.21
CA SER A 316 35.25 -4.86 15.40
C SER A 316 35.74 -6.30 15.16
N ALA A 317 35.51 -6.87 13.97
CA ALA A 317 36.08 -8.14 13.57
C ALA A 317 37.62 -8.11 13.57
N PHE A 318 38.23 -7.02 13.10
CA PHE A 318 39.68 -6.85 13.17
C PHE A 318 40.20 -6.76 14.60
N GLN A 319 39.49 -6.10 15.50
CA GLN A 319 39.81 -6.01 16.92
C GLN A 319 39.70 -7.38 17.61
N LEU A 320 38.64 -8.14 17.29
CA LEU A 320 38.45 -9.51 17.76
C LEU A 320 39.60 -10.41 17.31
N LEU A 321 39.95 -10.43 16.03
CA LEU A 321 41.07 -11.24 15.51
C LEU A 321 42.40 -10.93 16.18
N LYS A 322 42.66 -9.64 16.44
CA LYS A 322 43.86 -9.21 17.19
C LYS A 322 43.83 -9.69 18.63
N GLY A 323 42.70 -9.64 19.32
CA GLY A 323 42.51 -10.17 20.67
C GLY A 323 42.74 -11.68 20.72
N LEU A 324 42.12 -12.42 19.80
CA LEU A 324 42.29 -13.88 19.67
C LEU A 324 43.74 -14.27 19.42
N GLN A 325 44.42 -13.58 18.49
CA GLN A 325 45.83 -13.84 18.19
C GLN A 325 46.72 -13.62 19.41
N LYS A 326 46.48 -12.55 20.18
CA LYS A 326 47.25 -12.24 21.41
C LYS A 326 47.04 -13.32 22.47
N THR A 327 45.82 -13.81 22.63
CA THR A 327 45.46 -14.77 23.69
C THR A 327 45.86 -16.20 23.35
N PHE A 328 45.67 -16.62 22.10
CA PHE A 328 45.96 -18.02 21.70
C PHE A 328 47.28 -18.22 20.97
N GLY A 329 48.06 -17.16 20.73
CA GLY A 329 49.35 -17.24 20.02
C GLY A 329 49.25 -17.75 18.58
N ARG A 330 48.07 -17.87 18.02
CA ARG A 330 47.78 -18.38 16.70
C ARG A 330 47.19 -17.29 15.80
N ARG A 331 47.56 -17.30 14.53
CA ARG A 331 47.00 -16.35 13.56
C ARG A 331 45.61 -16.80 13.11
N PHE A 332 44.63 -15.92 13.24
CA PHE A 332 43.28 -16.10 12.77
C PHE A 332 43.03 -15.14 11.61
N THR A 333 42.22 -15.57 10.66
CA THR A 333 41.83 -14.79 9.45
C THR A 333 40.35 -14.41 9.50
N LEU A 334 39.97 -13.41 8.72
CA LEU A 334 38.57 -13.01 8.59
C LEU A 334 37.70 -14.18 8.04
N ARG A 335 38.31 -15.06 7.24
CA ARG A 335 37.65 -16.25 6.71
C ARG A 335 37.30 -17.24 7.85
N ASP A 336 38.15 -17.38 8.84
CA ASP A 336 37.89 -18.27 9.99
C ASP A 336 36.69 -17.77 10.80
N LEU A 337 36.45 -16.45 10.81
CA LEU A 337 35.29 -15.81 11.48
C LEU A 337 33.99 -15.90 10.65
N MET A 338 34.11 -16.01 9.33
CA MET A 338 32.95 -16.08 8.41
C MET A 338 32.46 -17.50 8.15
N GLN A 339 33.21 -18.54 8.56
CA GLN A 339 32.86 -19.95 8.29
C GLN A 339 32.06 -20.60 9.43
N GLN A 340 31.51 -19.82 10.38
CA GLN A 340 30.62 -20.33 11.42
C GLN A 340 29.18 -20.41 10.99
#